data_eae3609d4054ca13042b752575d1ac22
#
_entry.id   eae3609d4054ca13042b752575d1ac22
#
_cell.length_a   1.000
_cell.length_b   1.000
_cell.length_c   1.000
_cell.angle_alpha   90.00
_cell.angle_beta   90.00
_cell.angle_gamma   90.00
#
_symmetry.space_group_name_H-M   'P 1'
#
loop_
_entity.id
_entity.type
_entity.pdbx_description
1 polymer ?
#
loop_
_entity_poly.entity_id
_entity_poly.type
_entity_poly.pdbx_seq_one_letter_code
_entity_poly.pdbx_strand_id
1 'polypeptide(L)'
;MDFRLTSEQKIIRNSAREFLDRECPASLGREAENSGTGHIPDLWEKMAELGWLGICLPQHYGGLDRPFTDQAILFEELGRALAPGPLLTSSVLAAYVILYGGNDRQKKDLLPGMIKGEIVLTVARGDGLETFS
;
A
#
# COMPACT_ATOMS: atom_id res chain seq x y z
N MET A 1 -16.99 -23.13 4.31
CA MET A 1 -15.96 -22.12 3.96
C MET A 1 -14.82 -22.28 4.94
N ASP A 2 -13.59 -22.46 4.49
CA ASP A 2 -12.40 -22.58 5.37
C ASP A 2 -11.71 -21.22 5.48
N PHE A 3 -11.66 -20.64 6.66
CA PHE A 3 -11.00 -19.35 6.93
C PHE A 3 -9.55 -19.50 7.40
N ARG A 4 -9.01 -20.71 7.39
CA ARG A 4 -7.62 -20.93 7.77
C ARG A 4 -6.68 -20.39 6.71
N LEU A 5 -5.63 -19.71 7.16
CA LEU A 5 -4.59 -19.23 6.27
C LEU A 5 -3.84 -20.40 5.62
N THR A 6 -3.56 -20.27 4.33
CA THR A 6 -2.67 -21.18 3.61
C THR A 6 -1.24 -21.08 4.16
N SER A 7 -0.37 -22.02 3.77
CA SER A 7 1.04 -21.95 4.17
C SER A 7 1.72 -20.69 3.67
N GLU A 8 1.43 -20.26 2.43
CA GLU A 8 1.97 -19.03 1.85
C GLU A 8 1.45 -17.78 2.60
N GLN A 9 0.17 -17.75 2.93
CA GLN A 9 -0.43 -16.65 3.69
C GLN A 9 0.16 -16.53 5.10
N LYS A 10 0.47 -17.65 5.74
CA LYS A 10 1.18 -17.66 7.03
C LYS A 10 2.59 -17.07 6.90
N ILE A 11 3.29 -17.37 5.79
CA ILE A 11 4.61 -16.79 5.52
C ILE A 11 4.48 -15.28 5.36
N ILE A 12 3.55 -14.79 4.55
CA ILE A 12 3.30 -13.35 4.35
C ILE A 12 3.04 -12.68 5.70
N ARG A 13 2.12 -13.21 6.51
CA ARG A 13 1.79 -12.66 7.83
C ARG A 13 3.01 -12.62 8.76
N ASN A 14 3.76 -13.72 8.85
CA ASN A 14 4.89 -13.82 9.77
C ASN A 14 6.02 -12.87 9.35
N SER A 15 6.35 -12.84 8.06
CA SER A 15 7.37 -11.93 7.51
C SER A 15 6.98 -10.46 7.69
N ALA A 16 5.71 -10.13 7.46
CA ALA A 16 5.21 -8.78 7.70
C ALA A 16 5.31 -8.40 9.18
N ARG A 17 4.94 -9.31 10.08
CA ARG A 17 5.04 -9.10 11.52
C ARG A 17 6.47 -8.87 11.98
N GLU A 18 7.41 -9.73 11.59
CA GLU A 18 8.82 -9.59 11.94
C GLU A 18 9.42 -8.28 11.43
N PHE A 19 9.10 -7.91 10.19
CA PHE A 19 9.54 -6.64 9.62
C PHE A 19 8.99 -5.45 10.41
N LEU A 20 7.67 -5.42 10.67
CA LEU A 20 7.03 -4.31 11.35
C LEU A 20 7.44 -4.19 12.83
N ASP A 21 7.66 -5.32 13.52
CA ASP A 21 8.14 -5.31 14.91
C ASP A 21 9.56 -4.69 14.99
N ARG A 22 10.37 -4.82 13.95
CA ARG A 22 11.71 -4.23 13.88
C ARG A 22 11.70 -2.79 13.38
N GLU A 23 10.96 -2.48 12.32
CA GLU A 23 11.05 -1.22 11.59
C GLU A 23 9.99 -0.19 12.01
N CYS A 24 8.94 -0.61 12.72
CA CYS A 24 7.80 0.23 13.09
C CYS A 24 7.57 0.26 14.61
N PRO A 25 8.50 0.85 15.39
CA PRO A 25 8.28 1.05 16.83
C PRO A 25 7.08 1.98 17.07
N ALA A 26 6.42 1.84 18.21
CA ALA A 26 5.24 2.63 18.56
C ALA A 26 5.45 4.17 18.54
N SER A 27 6.70 4.63 18.65
CA SER A 27 7.06 6.03 18.53
C SER A 27 6.97 6.58 17.09
N LEU A 28 7.06 5.70 16.08
CA LEU A 28 7.12 6.09 14.68
C LEU A 28 5.83 6.76 14.20
N GLY A 29 4.69 6.31 14.69
CA GLY A 29 3.40 6.94 14.41
C GLY A 29 3.33 8.39 14.89
N ARG A 30 3.89 8.66 16.08
CA ARG A 30 3.98 10.03 16.64
C ARG A 30 4.97 10.89 15.85
N GLU A 31 6.07 10.31 15.41
CA GLU A 31 7.04 11.00 14.55
C GLU A 31 6.39 11.39 13.22
N ALA A 32 5.65 10.48 12.59
CA ALA A 32 4.91 10.77 11.37
C ALA A 32 3.87 11.88 11.56
N GLU A 33 3.13 11.88 12.67
CA GLU A 33 2.17 12.94 13.01
C GLU A 33 2.87 14.29 13.18
N ASN A 34 3.99 14.32 13.89
CA ASN A 34 4.75 15.54 14.12
C ASN A 34 5.49 16.05 12.87
N SER A 35 5.76 15.21 11.90
CA SER A 35 6.42 15.60 10.63
C SER A 35 5.55 16.49 9.75
N GLY A 36 4.24 16.55 10.03
CA GLY A 36 3.27 17.28 9.22
C GLY A 36 2.94 16.62 7.86
N THR A 37 3.62 15.54 7.50
CA THR A 37 3.38 14.79 6.25
C THR A 37 2.60 13.50 6.47
N GLY A 38 2.56 13.00 7.72
CA GLY A 38 1.96 11.70 8.04
C GLY A 38 2.66 10.51 7.38
N HIS A 39 3.89 10.71 6.93
CA HIS A 39 4.63 9.78 6.09
C HIS A 39 6.08 9.68 6.56
N ILE A 40 6.61 8.46 6.58
CA ILE A 40 8.01 8.14 6.90
C ILE A 40 8.66 7.59 5.64
N PRO A 41 9.50 8.38 4.93
CA PRO A 41 10.10 7.98 3.66
C PRO A 41 10.86 6.66 3.72
N ASP A 42 11.70 6.47 4.73
CA ASP A 42 12.51 5.24 4.89
C ASP A 42 11.65 3.98 5.04
N LEU A 43 10.54 4.06 5.79
CA LEU A 43 9.62 2.95 5.94
C LEU A 43 8.89 2.67 4.61
N TRP A 44 8.51 3.71 3.89
CA TRP A 44 7.84 3.60 2.58
C TRP A 44 8.72 2.93 1.55
N GLU A 45 9.99 3.32 1.46
CA GLU A 45 10.97 2.74 0.56
C GLU A 45 11.18 1.25 0.85
N LYS A 46 11.37 0.89 2.12
CA LYS A 46 11.49 -0.51 2.54
C LYS A 46 10.25 -1.34 2.21
N MET A 47 9.05 -0.79 2.38
CA MET A 47 7.81 -1.47 1.98
C MET A 47 7.71 -1.64 0.46
N ALA A 48 8.20 -0.68 -0.31
CA ALA A 48 8.28 -0.79 -1.77
C ALA A 48 9.26 -1.90 -2.19
N GLU A 49 10.44 -1.95 -1.60
CA GLU A 49 11.45 -3.00 -1.84
C GLU A 49 10.92 -4.41 -1.55
N LEU A 50 10.07 -4.56 -0.53
CA LEU A 50 9.38 -5.81 -0.22
C LEU A 50 8.23 -6.14 -1.19
N GLY A 51 7.92 -5.26 -2.13
CA GLY A 51 6.85 -5.43 -3.11
C GLY A 51 5.44 -5.20 -2.54
N TRP A 52 5.33 -4.65 -1.33
CA TRP A 52 4.03 -4.47 -0.65
C TRP A 52 3.13 -3.46 -1.35
N LEU A 53 3.72 -2.45 -2.01
CA LEU A 53 2.96 -1.42 -2.72
C LEU A 53 2.26 -1.97 -3.96
N GLY A 54 2.79 -3.04 -4.55
CA GLY A 54 2.26 -3.68 -5.75
C GLY A 54 1.82 -5.13 -5.57
N ILE A 55 1.56 -5.58 -4.32
CA ILE A 55 1.33 -7.00 -4.03
C ILE A 55 0.22 -7.64 -4.89
N CYS A 56 -0.88 -6.92 -5.14
CA CYS A 56 -2.01 -7.40 -5.95
C CYS A 56 -2.02 -6.85 -7.38
N LEU A 57 -1.02 -6.06 -7.76
CA LEU A 57 -0.98 -5.49 -9.10
C LEU A 57 -0.32 -6.44 -10.10
N PRO A 58 -0.68 -6.35 -11.40
CA PRO A 58 -0.16 -7.24 -12.41
C PRO A 58 1.36 -7.17 -12.57
N GLN A 59 1.99 -8.32 -12.83
CA GLN A 59 3.44 -8.45 -12.98
C GLN A 59 4.00 -7.57 -14.11
N HIS A 60 3.25 -7.35 -15.21
CA HIS A 60 3.70 -6.53 -16.32
C HIS A 60 3.81 -5.03 -15.99
N TYR A 61 3.30 -4.57 -14.84
CA TYR A 61 3.55 -3.25 -14.26
C TYR A 61 4.60 -3.27 -13.13
N GLY A 62 5.12 -4.46 -12.77
CA GLY A 62 6.08 -4.66 -11.69
C GLY A 62 5.45 -5.16 -10.39
N GLY A 63 4.17 -5.50 -10.38
CA GLY A 63 3.46 -6.06 -9.24
C GLY A 63 3.75 -7.55 -9.02
N LEU A 64 3.18 -8.13 -7.97
CA LEU A 64 3.36 -9.52 -7.59
C LEU A 64 2.18 -10.43 -8.00
N ASP A 65 1.11 -9.85 -8.54
CA ASP A 65 -0.09 -10.57 -9.01
C ASP A 65 -0.71 -11.52 -7.96
N ARG A 66 -0.63 -11.11 -6.68
CA ARG A 66 -1.15 -11.91 -5.57
C ARG A 66 -2.66 -11.67 -5.38
N PRO A 67 -3.40 -12.63 -4.80
CA PRO A 67 -4.81 -12.44 -4.47
C PRO A 67 -5.01 -11.27 -3.48
N PHE A 68 -6.14 -10.59 -3.56
CA PHE A 68 -6.48 -9.49 -2.65
C PHE A 68 -6.53 -9.91 -1.17
N THR A 69 -6.80 -11.20 -0.89
CA THR A 69 -6.72 -11.76 0.46
C THR A 69 -5.33 -11.66 1.07
N ASP A 70 -4.27 -11.74 0.27
CA ASP A 70 -2.89 -11.59 0.74
C ASP A 70 -2.60 -10.15 1.13
N GLN A 71 -3.14 -9.19 0.37
CA GLN A 71 -3.09 -7.77 0.72
C GLN A 71 -3.86 -7.48 2.02
N ALA A 72 -5.02 -8.11 2.22
CA ALA A 72 -5.79 -7.96 3.45
C ALA A 72 -5.00 -8.45 4.68
N ILE A 73 -4.29 -9.57 4.56
CA ILE A 73 -3.42 -10.10 5.63
C ILE A 73 -2.28 -9.11 5.95
N LEU A 74 -1.68 -8.51 4.91
CA LEU A 74 -0.66 -7.48 5.09
C LEU A 74 -1.23 -6.25 5.82
N PHE A 75 -2.43 -5.80 5.45
CA PHE A 75 -3.10 -4.67 6.10
C PHE A 75 -3.47 -4.96 7.56
N GLU A 76 -3.81 -6.20 7.91
CA GLU A 76 -4.01 -6.61 9.30
C GLU A 76 -2.74 -6.38 10.13
N GLU A 77 -1.58 -6.78 9.63
CA GLU A 77 -0.30 -6.58 10.33
C GLU A 77 0.13 -5.10 10.37
N LEU A 78 -0.09 -4.34 9.29
CA LEU A 78 0.14 -2.90 9.27
C LEU A 78 -0.72 -2.16 10.31
N GLY A 79 -1.99 -2.54 10.42
CA GLY A 79 -2.90 -2.01 11.44
C GLY A 79 -2.48 -2.37 12.85
N ARG A 80 -2.06 -3.61 13.09
CA ARG A 80 -1.53 -4.08 14.39
C ARG A 80 -0.32 -3.26 14.83
N ALA A 81 0.57 -2.94 13.90
CA ALA A 81 1.78 -2.16 14.16
C ALA A 81 1.56 -0.64 14.16
N LEU A 82 0.35 -0.17 13.82
CA LEU A 82 0.05 1.26 13.61
C LEU A 82 1.03 1.90 12.62
N ALA A 83 1.36 1.20 11.55
CA ALA A 83 2.33 1.64 10.56
C ALA A 83 1.83 2.90 9.83
N PRO A 84 2.57 4.03 9.93
CA PRO A 84 2.15 5.27 9.29
C PRO A 84 2.40 5.24 7.79
N GLY A 85 1.58 5.97 7.04
CA GLY A 85 1.79 6.18 5.61
C GLY A 85 0.54 5.96 4.76
N PRO A 86 0.59 6.37 3.49
CA PRO A 86 -0.56 6.38 2.59
C PRO A 86 -0.77 5.05 1.86
N LEU A 87 -0.50 3.90 2.52
CA LEU A 87 -0.53 2.61 1.84
C LEU A 87 -1.91 2.28 1.27
N LEU A 88 -2.98 2.47 2.08
CA LEU A 88 -4.34 2.22 1.62
C LEU A 88 -4.74 3.13 0.46
N THR A 89 -4.47 4.42 0.57
CA THR A 89 -4.88 5.40 -0.43
C THR A 89 -4.10 5.26 -1.73
N SER A 90 -2.82 4.93 -1.67
CA SER A 90 -1.96 4.80 -2.84
C SER A 90 -2.05 3.41 -3.47
N SER A 91 -1.67 2.35 -2.74
CA SER A 91 -1.54 1.01 -3.32
C SER A 91 -2.86 0.24 -3.45
N VAL A 92 -3.94 0.72 -2.83
CA VAL A 92 -5.27 0.15 -3.04
C VAL A 92 -6.14 1.13 -3.82
N LEU A 93 -6.57 2.24 -3.21
CA LEU A 93 -7.57 3.10 -3.83
C LEU A 93 -7.11 3.68 -5.17
N ALA A 94 -5.99 4.42 -5.19
CA ALA A 94 -5.49 5.03 -6.41
C ALA A 94 -5.04 3.99 -7.45
N ALA A 95 -4.34 2.94 -7.02
CA ALA A 95 -3.88 1.88 -7.89
C ALA A 95 -5.03 1.19 -8.64
N TYR A 96 -6.10 0.83 -7.93
CA TYR A 96 -7.25 0.17 -8.56
C TYR A 96 -8.08 1.13 -9.44
N VAL A 97 -8.20 2.40 -9.07
CA VAL A 97 -8.82 3.41 -9.95
C VAL A 97 -8.07 3.49 -11.28
N ILE A 98 -6.74 3.52 -11.25
CA ILE A 98 -5.92 3.55 -12.46
C ILE A 98 -5.99 2.21 -13.21
N LEU A 99 -5.88 1.09 -12.51
CA LEU A 99 -5.88 -0.24 -13.12
C LEU A 99 -7.17 -0.52 -13.89
N TYR A 100 -8.31 -0.16 -13.33
CA TYR A 100 -9.62 -0.47 -13.92
C TYR A 100 -10.23 0.68 -14.73
N GLY A 101 -9.93 1.92 -14.39
CA GLY A 101 -10.49 3.11 -15.04
C GLY A 101 -9.53 3.88 -15.93
N GLY A 102 -8.23 3.70 -15.77
CA GLY A 102 -7.21 4.38 -16.56
C GLY A 102 -7.06 3.81 -17.97
N ASN A 103 -6.62 4.65 -18.91
CA ASN A 103 -6.18 4.20 -20.23
C ASN A 103 -4.77 3.57 -20.17
N ASP A 104 -4.31 2.93 -21.25
CA ASP A 104 -3.03 2.22 -21.31
C ASP A 104 -1.83 3.12 -20.99
N ARG A 105 -1.88 4.38 -21.42
CA ARG A 105 -0.81 5.36 -21.14
C ARG A 105 -0.76 5.67 -19.65
N GLN A 106 -1.90 5.97 -19.02
CA GLN A 106 -1.97 6.25 -17.59
C GLN A 106 -1.48 5.07 -16.74
N LYS A 107 -1.87 3.85 -17.11
CA LYS A 107 -1.41 2.64 -16.42
C LYS A 107 0.10 2.48 -16.50
N LYS A 108 0.68 2.66 -17.69
CA LYS A 108 2.13 2.53 -17.92
C LYS A 108 2.94 3.65 -17.25
N ASP A 109 2.40 4.85 -17.21
CA ASP A 109 3.09 6.01 -16.64
C ASP A 109 3.04 6.02 -15.10
N LEU A 110 1.94 5.56 -14.49
CA LEU A 110 1.71 5.73 -13.06
C LEU A 110 1.96 4.47 -12.22
N LEU A 111 1.50 3.28 -12.67
CA LEU A 111 1.58 2.08 -11.83
C LEU A 111 3.01 1.65 -11.51
N PRO A 112 3.98 1.64 -12.44
CA PRO A 112 5.34 1.24 -12.12
C PRO A 112 6.02 2.15 -11.11
N GLY A 113 5.87 3.46 -11.22
CA GLY A 113 6.43 4.43 -10.27
C GLY A 113 5.80 4.32 -8.88
N MET A 114 4.49 4.07 -8.81
CA MET A 114 3.79 3.83 -7.55
C MET A 114 4.26 2.52 -6.88
N ILE A 115 4.40 1.44 -7.65
CA ILE A 115 4.88 0.14 -7.15
C ILE A 115 6.29 0.23 -6.57
N LYS A 116 7.16 1.02 -7.20
CA LYS A 116 8.54 1.27 -6.72
C LYS A 116 8.62 2.26 -5.55
N GLY A 117 7.51 2.88 -5.17
CA GLY A 117 7.50 3.90 -4.13
C GLY A 117 8.02 5.28 -4.56
N GLU A 118 8.31 5.47 -5.84
CA GLU A 118 8.81 6.74 -6.41
C GLU A 118 7.73 7.84 -6.41
N ILE A 119 6.47 7.45 -6.52
CA ILE A 119 5.32 8.35 -6.45
C ILE A 119 4.28 7.84 -5.46
N VAL A 120 3.65 8.76 -4.76
CA VAL A 120 2.51 8.51 -3.90
C VAL A 120 1.27 9.08 -4.56
N LEU A 121 0.26 8.24 -4.71
CA LEU A 121 -1.00 8.60 -5.37
C LEU A 121 -2.14 8.64 -4.35
N THR A 122 -3.11 9.48 -4.62
CA THR A 122 -4.35 9.53 -3.84
C THR A 122 -5.55 9.78 -4.75
N VAL A 123 -6.74 9.50 -4.24
CA VAL A 123 -8.00 9.75 -4.95
C VAL A 123 -8.73 10.92 -4.28
N ALA A 124 -8.96 11.97 -5.05
CA ALA A 124 -9.84 13.05 -4.64
C ALA A 124 -11.25 12.79 -5.20
N ARG A 125 -12.24 12.70 -4.32
CA ARG A 125 -13.63 12.52 -4.69
C ARG A 125 -14.46 13.73 -4.22
N GLY A 126 -15.08 14.43 -5.17
CA GLY A 126 -16.03 15.49 -4.87
C GLY A 126 -17.46 15.01 -5.14
N ASP A 127 -18.42 15.47 -4.36
CA ASP A 127 -19.83 15.11 -4.53
C ASP A 127 -20.55 15.89 -5.67
N GLY A 128 -19.82 16.50 -6.57
CA GLY A 128 -20.33 17.11 -7.81
C GLY A 128 -21.26 18.33 -7.64
N LEU A 129 -21.58 18.73 -6.41
CA LEU A 129 -22.48 19.83 -6.08
C LEU A 129 -21.80 21.04 -5.45
N GLU A 130 -20.51 20.93 -5.08
CA GLU A 130 -19.73 22.04 -4.59
C GLU A 130 -18.76 22.51 -5.68
N THR A 131 -19.13 23.61 -6.35
CA THR A 131 -18.17 24.40 -7.11
C THR A 131 -17.13 24.91 -6.13
N PHE A 132 -15.91 24.41 -6.23
CA PHE A 132 -14.76 25.03 -5.59
C PHE A 132 -14.60 26.46 -6.19
N SER A 133 -15.09 27.44 -5.48
CA SER A 133 -14.88 28.87 -5.78
C SER A 133 -13.62 29.35 -5.11
#